data_5eae6c5940a2e90130dfda28d1d810ae
#
_entry.id   5eae6c5940a2e90130dfda28d1d810ae
#
_cell.length_a   1.000
_cell.length_b   1.000
_cell.length_c   1.000
_cell.angle_alpha   90.00
_cell.angle_beta   90.00
_cell.angle_gamma   90.00
#
_symmetry.space_group_name_H-M   'P 1'
#
loop_
_entity.id
_entity.type
_entity.pdbx_description
1 polymer ?
#
loop_
_entity_poly.entity_id
_entity_poly.type
_entity_poly.pdbx_seq_one_letter_code
_entity_poly.pdbx_strand_id
1 'polypeptide(L)'
;MEFAVESLETPALTKAQLAELLFEQIGLNKRESKDMIDAFFDLISASLVEGSDVKISGFGNFQIRTKAPRPGRNPRTGEAIPIRARRVVTFHASHKLKEQIQAEGKITA
;
A
#
# COMPACT_ATOMS: atom_id res chain seq x y z
N MET A 1 -15.35 -14.49 -0.66
CA MET A 1 -14.86 -14.63 -2.04
C MET A 1 -13.35 -14.77 -2.02
N GLU A 2 -12.85 -15.81 -2.60
CA GLU A 2 -11.40 -16.05 -2.69
C GLU A 2 -10.91 -15.69 -4.07
N PHE A 3 -9.81 -14.98 -4.13
CA PHE A 3 -9.15 -14.66 -5.39
C PHE A 3 -8.00 -15.64 -5.63
N ALA A 4 -7.86 -16.09 -6.87
CA ALA A 4 -6.82 -17.05 -7.24
C ALA A 4 -5.47 -16.34 -7.43
N VAL A 5 -4.86 -15.93 -6.34
CA VAL A 5 -3.60 -15.18 -6.35
C VAL A 5 -2.44 -16.03 -6.88
N GLU A 6 -2.51 -17.34 -6.69
CA GLU A 6 -1.49 -18.26 -7.16
C GLU A 6 -1.32 -18.27 -8.68
N SER A 7 -2.34 -17.82 -9.41
CA SER A 7 -2.27 -17.76 -10.88
C SER A 7 -1.48 -16.57 -11.39
N LEU A 8 -1.08 -15.65 -10.51
CA LEU A 8 -0.33 -14.46 -10.90
C LEU A 8 1.15 -14.83 -11.15
N GLU A 9 1.65 -14.39 -12.28
CA GLU A 9 3.02 -14.72 -12.70
C GLU A 9 4.08 -13.86 -12.01
N THR A 10 3.71 -12.68 -11.54
CA THR A 10 4.64 -11.75 -10.90
C THR A 10 4.59 -11.91 -9.39
N PRO A 11 5.70 -11.66 -8.67
CA PRO A 11 5.72 -11.72 -7.21
C PRO A 11 4.95 -10.59 -6.54
N ALA A 12 4.63 -9.51 -7.27
CA ALA A 12 3.92 -8.37 -6.74
C ALA A 12 2.51 -8.27 -7.34
N LEU A 13 1.53 -7.98 -6.49
CA LEU A 13 0.16 -7.73 -6.94
C LEU A 13 0.05 -6.29 -7.45
N THR A 14 -0.30 -6.13 -8.72
CA THR A 14 -0.41 -4.82 -9.36
C THR A 14 -1.86 -4.42 -9.56
N LYS A 15 -2.12 -3.14 -9.86
CA LYS A 15 -3.46 -2.66 -10.19
C LYS A 15 -4.03 -3.39 -11.40
N ALA A 16 -3.21 -3.64 -12.40
CA ALA A 16 -3.63 -4.37 -13.60
C ALA A 16 -4.11 -5.78 -13.25
N GLN A 17 -3.39 -6.46 -12.37
CA GLN A 17 -3.77 -7.79 -11.91
C GLN A 17 -5.05 -7.76 -11.07
N LEU A 18 -5.23 -6.72 -10.25
CA LEU A 18 -6.47 -6.54 -9.49
C LEU A 18 -7.67 -6.35 -10.43
N ALA A 19 -7.50 -5.55 -11.47
CA ALA A 19 -8.56 -5.36 -12.48
C ALA A 19 -8.89 -6.66 -13.20
N GLU A 20 -7.87 -7.44 -13.54
CA GLU A 20 -8.04 -8.76 -14.17
C GLU A 20 -8.85 -9.70 -13.26
N LEU A 21 -8.53 -9.73 -11.96
CA LEU A 21 -9.26 -10.55 -10.99
C LEU A 21 -10.71 -10.12 -10.85
N LEU A 22 -11.00 -8.83 -10.86
CA LEU A 22 -12.39 -8.34 -10.86
C LEU A 22 -13.14 -8.78 -12.10
N PHE A 23 -12.49 -8.70 -13.26
CA PHE A 23 -13.06 -9.17 -14.53
C PHE A 23 -13.40 -10.66 -14.44
N GLU A 24 -12.48 -11.48 -13.98
CA GLU A 24 -12.63 -12.92 -13.91
C GLU A 24 -13.59 -13.39 -12.80
N GLN A 25 -13.53 -12.77 -11.63
CA GLN A 25 -14.20 -13.25 -10.43
C GLN A 25 -15.57 -12.61 -10.20
N ILE A 26 -15.76 -11.38 -10.61
CA ILE A 26 -16.97 -10.60 -10.29
C ILE A 26 -17.86 -10.42 -11.51
N GLY A 27 -17.31 -10.61 -12.70
CA GLY A 27 -18.09 -10.52 -13.94
C GLY A 27 -18.25 -9.11 -14.48
N LEU A 28 -17.47 -8.16 -13.98
CA LEU A 28 -17.41 -6.82 -14.58
C LEU A 28 -16.64 -6.89 -15.89
N ASN A 29 -16.97 -6.02 -16.85
CA ASN A 29 -16.17 -5.97 -18.06
C ASN A 29 -14.79 -5.37 -17.76
N LYS A 30 -13.85 -5.49 -18.70
CA LYS A 30 -12.46 -5.08 -18.49
C LYS A 30 -12.32 -3.61 -18.18
N ARG A 31 -13.07 -2.76 -18.87
CA ARG A 31 -13.03 -1.32 -18.67
C ARG A 31 -13.58 -0.93 -17.30
N GLU A 32 -14.71 -1.51 -16.92
CA GLU A 32 -15.31 -1.26 -15.61
C GLU A 32 -14.38 -1.71 -14.48
N SER A 33 -13.74 -2.86 -14.65
CA SER A 33 -12.81 -3.41 -13.67
C SER A 33 -11.62 -2.46 -13.46
N LYS A 34 -11.04 -1.99 -14.56
CA LYS A 34 -9.92 -1.05 -14.51
C LYS A 34 -10.34 0.28 -13.86
N ASP A 35 -11.47 0.83 -14.28
CA ASP A 35 -11.96 2.10 -13.77
C ASP A 35 -12.26 2.01 -12.26
N MET A 36 -12.82 0.90 -11.81
CA MET A 36 -13.11 0.67 -10.39
C MET A 36 -11.83 0.62 -9.56
N ILE A 37 -10.82 -0.09 -10.02
CA ILE A 37 -9.54 -0.18 -9.31
C ILE A 37 -8.84 1.18 -9.28
N ASP A 38 -8.82 1.89 -10.40
CA ASP A 38 -8.23 3.23 -10.45
C ASP A 38 -8.95 4.20 -9.49
N ALA A 39 -10.28 4.19 -9.49
CA ALA A 39 -11.07 5.02 -8.60
C ALA A 39 -10.81 4.72 -7.13
N PHE A 40 -10.68 3.45 -6.79
CA PHE A 40 -10.40 3.01 -5.43
C PHE A 40 -9.07 3.57 -4.93
N PHE A 41 -8.02 3.40 -5.70
CA PHE A 41 -6.69 3.89 -5.31
C PHE A 41 -6.58 5.41 -5.37
N ASP A 42 -7.27 6.04 -6.31
CA ASP A 42 -7.33 7.50 -6.37
C ASP A 42 -8.00 8.09 -5.13
N LEU A 43 -9.04 7.43 -4.63
CA LEU A 43 -9.72 7.84 -3.40
C LEU A 43 -8.79 7.77 -2.19
N ILE A 44 -8.04 6.68 -2.07
CA ILE A 44 -7.03 6.54 -1.01
C ILE A 44 -5.99 7.65 -1.12
N SER A 45 -5.46 7.86 -2.32
CA SER A 45 -4.43 8.87 -2.57
C SER A 45 -4.92 10.28 -2.26
N ALA A 46 -6.14 10.61 -2.68
CA ALA A 46 -6.73 11.93 -2.43
C ALA A 46 -6.88 12.20 -0.93
N SER A 47 -7.33 11.20 -0.16
CA SER A 47 -7.47 11.35 1.28
C SER A 47 -6.12 11.60 1.95
N LEU A 48 -5.10 10.87 1.54
CA LEU A 48 -3.76 11.03 2.09
C LEU A 48 -3.13 12.37 1.72
N VAL A 49 -3.34 12.82 0.49
CA VAL A 49 -2.84 14.14 0.05
C VAL A 49 -3.47 15.27 0.87
N GLU A 50 -4.73 15.13 1.24
CA GLU A 50 -5.40 16.11 2.12
C GLU A 50 -4.91 16.05 3.57
N GLY A 51 -4.16 15.03 3.93
CA GLY A 51 -3.64 14.85 5.29
C GLY A 51 -4.51 13.98 6.18
N SER A 52 -5.48 13.29 5.60
CA SER A 52 -6.37 12.39 6.34
C SER A 52 -5.84 10.97 6.31
N ASP A 53 -5.88 10.30 7.44
CA ASP A 53 -5.54 8.87 7.50
C ASP A 53 -6.61 8.05 6.80
N VAL A 54 -6.21 6.91 6.24
CA VAL A 54 -7.14 5.97 5.60
C VAL A 54 -7.12 4.67 6.39
N LYS A 55 -8.26 4.31 6.95
CA LYS A 55 -8.41 3.10 7.75
C LYS A 55 -9.28 2.09 7.02
N ILE A 56 -8.71 0.93 6.74
CA ILE A 56 -9.42 -0.18 6.10
C ILE A 56 -9.55 -1.30 7.13
N SER A 57 -10.77 -1.47 7.67
CA SER A 57 -11.03 -2.46 8.71
C SER A 57 -10.59 -3.86 8.29
N GLY A 58 -9.88 -4.54 9.18
CA GLY A 58 -9.40 -5.90 8.93
C GLY A 58 -8.20 -5.99 8.02
N PHE A 59 -7.77 -4.88 7.45
CA PHE A 59 -6.61 -4.85 6.57
C PHE A 59 -5.48 -4.03 7.16
N GLY A 60 -5.68 -2.73 7.32
CA GLY A 60 -4.64 -1.87 7.85
C GLY A 60 -5.00 -0.40 7.81
N ASN A 61 -4.04 0.41 8.19
CA ASN A 61 -4.20 1.83 8.37
C ASN A 61 -3.04 2.57 7.69
N PHE A 62 -3.38 3.48 6.77
CA PHE A 62 -2.40 4.37 6.15
C PHE A 62 -2.41 5.68 6.93
N GLN A 63 -1.28 6.05 7.48
CA GLN A 63 -1.15 7.28 8.28
C GLN A 63 -0.21 8.26 7.61
N ILE A 64 -0.60 9.53 7.59
CA ILE A 64 0.26 10.63 7.17
C ILE A 64 0.97 11.16 8.40
N ARG A 65 2.29 11.28 8.30
CA ARG A 65 3.11 11.85 9.36
C ARG A 65 4.00 12.92 8.79
N THR A 66 4.17 13.99 9.54
CA THR A 66 5.14 15.04 9.21
C THR A 66 6.40 14.77 9.99
N LYS A 67 7.50 14.56 9.29
CA LYS A 67 8.81 14.43 9.94
C LYS A 67 9.46 15.81 10.04
N ALA A 68 9.88 16.16 11.26
CA ALA A 68 10.54 17.42 11.53
C ALA A 68 11.88 17.50 10.77
N PRO A 69 12.36 18.74 10.49
CA PRO A 69 13.68 18.91 9.94
C PRO A 69 14.73 18.30 10.88
N ARG A 70 15.74 17.69 10.33
CA ARG A 70 16.82 17.10 11.10
C ARG A 70 18.14 17.29 10.38
N PRO A 71 19.27 17.31 11.11
CA PRO A 71 20.58 17.32 10.48
C PRO A 71 20.84 15.96 9.84
N GLY A 72 21.32 15.99 8.61
CA GLY A 72 21.81 14.82 7.91
C GLY A 72 23.29 15.00 7.59
N ARG A 73 23.92 13.96 7.05
CA ARG A 73 25.31 14.03 6.63
C ARG A 73 25.49 13.46 5.25
N ASN A 74 26.35 14.09 4.47
CA ASN A 74 26.79 13.56 3.21
C ASN A 74 27.70 12.34 3.49
N PRO A 75 27.31 11.12 3.09
CA PRO A 75 28.12 9.93 3.36
C PRO A 75 29.50 9.96 2.67
N ARG A 76 29.67 10.82 1.68
CA ARG A 76 30.93 10.96 0.93
C ARG A 76 31.93 11.86 1.63
N THR A 77 31.47 12.99 2.15
CA THR A 77 32.32 14.03 2.71
C THR A 77 32.21 14.19 4.21
N GLY A 78 31.15 13.60 4.81
CA GLY A 78 30.82 13.78 6.22
C GLY A 78 30.26 15.16 6.53
N GLU A 79 30.01 15.99 5.51
CA GLU A 79 29.50 17.33 5.68
C GLU A 79 28.03 17.30 6.14
N ALA A 80 27.68 18.18 7.08
CA ALA A 80 26.32 18.30 7.57
C ALA A 80 25.41 18.89 6.50
N ILE A 81 24.34 18.17 6.16
CA ILE A 81 23.33 18.62 5.21
C ILE A 81 21.99 18.68 5.95
N PRO A 82 21.35 19.86 6.04
CA PRO A 82 20.03 19.92 6.70
C PRO A 82 18.99 19.18 5.87
N ILE A 83 18.21 18.32 6.53
CA ILE A 83 17.09 17.61 5.92
C ILE A 83 15.82 18.38 6.28
N ARG A 84 15.08 18.80 5.27
CA ARG A 84 13.86 19.59 5.45
C ARG A 84 12.76 18.75 6.05
N ALA A 85 11.78 19.40 6.68
CA ALA A 85 10.54 18.78 7.09
C ALA A 85 9.86 18.17 5.86
N ARG A 86 9.27 16.99 6.04
CA ARG A 86 8.60 16.29 4.94
C ARG A 86 7.41 15.51 5.45
N ARG A 87 6.44 15.31 4.58
CA ARG A 87 5.31 14.43 4.86
C ARG A 87 5.64 13.04 4.34
N VAL A 88 5.32 12.04 5.13
CA VAL A 88 5.49 10.63 4.73
C VAL A 88 4.22 9.87 5.04
N VAL A 89 3.98 8.80 4.29
CA VAL A 89 2.90 7.86 4.58
C VAL A 89 3.49 6.61 5.19
N THR A 90 2.86 6.11 6.25
CA THR A 90 3.22 4.82 6.85
C THR A 90 2.01 3.91 6.82
N PHE A 91 2.23 2.63 6.63
CA PHE A 91 1.19 1.62 6.66
C PHE A 91 1.36 0.74 7.89
N HIS A 92 0.27 0.57 8.63
CA HIS A 92 0.22 -0.32 9.79
C HIS A 92 -0.80 -1.42 9.51
N ALA A 93 -0.33 -2.65 9.40
CA ALA A 93 -1.21 -3.79 9.20
C ALA A 93 -2.14 -3.97 10.40
N SER A 94 -3.38 -4.39 10.13
CA SER A 94 -4.33 -4.72 11.19
C SER A 94 -3.85 -5.95 11.95
N HIS A 95 -4.37 -6.13 13.16
CA HIS A 95 -4.06 -7.32 13.97
C HIS A 95 -4.45 -8.60 13.21
N LYS A 96 -5.61 -8.58 12.57
CA LYS A 96 -6.09 -9.69 11.77
C LYS A 96 -5.13 -10.03 10.63
N LEU A 97 -4.65 -9.02 9.91
CA LEU A 97 -3.71 -9.22 8.81
C LEU A 97 -2.38 -9.77 9.32
N LYS A 98 -1.89 -9.23 10.44
CA LYS A 98 -0.65 -9.72 11.06
C LYS A 98 -0.76 -11.18 11.45
N GLU A 99 -1.88 -11.59 12.02
CA GLU A 99 -2.12 -12.98 12.39
C GLU A 99 -2.14 -13.90 11.17
N GLN A 100 -2.80 -13.47 10.08
CA GLN A 100 -2.85 -14.25 8.86
C GLN A 100 -1.47 -14.43 8.23
N ILE A 101 -0.67 -13.39 8.23
CA ILE A 101 0.70 -13.46 7.72
C ILE A 101 1.54 -14.43 8.55
N GLN A 102 1.41 -14.37 9.87
CA GLN A 102 2.15 -15.24 10.78
C GLN A 102 1.74 -16.70 10.65
N ALA A 103 0.43 -16.96 10.54
CA ALA A 103 -0.11 -18.31 10.52
C ALA A 103 0.22 -19.06 9.21
N GLU A 104 0.16 -18.36 8.08
CA GLU A 104 0.31 -18.96 6.75
C GLU A 104 1.65 -18.63 6.08
N GLY A 105 2.37 -17.67 6.64
CA GLY A 105 3.67 -17.28 6.13
C GLY A 105 4.68 -18.39 6.32
N LYS A 106 5.50 -18.63 5.29
CA LYS A 106 6.61 -19.58 5.40
C LYS A 106 7.73 -18.89 6.13
N ILE A 107 7.77 -19.09 7.45
CA ILE A 107 8.86 -18.59 8.26
C ILE A 107 9.98 -19.61 8.20
N THR A 108 11.03 -19.26 7.50
CA THR A 108 12.28 -20.03 7.57
C THR A 108 13.13 -19.40 8.65
N ALA A 109 13.25 -20.11 9.72
CA ALA A 109 14.11 -19.68 10.81
C ALA A 109 15.58 -19.80 10.40
#